data_9915bd430c548263164c0a89b9e2cc27
#
_entry.id   9915bd430c548263164c0a89b9e2cc27
#
_cell.length_a   1.000
_cell.length_b   1.000
_cell.length_c   1.000
_cell.angle_alpha   90.00
_cell.angle_beta   90.00
_cell.angle_gamma   90.00
#
_symmetry.space_group_name_H-M   'P 1'
#
loop_
_entity.id
_entity.type
_entity.pdbx_description
1 polymer ?
#
loop_
_entity_poly.entity_id
_entity_poly.type
_entity_poly.pdbx_seq_one_letter_code
_entity_poly.pdbx_strand_id
1 'polypeptide(L)'
;MISTTWPFDPRRSPVYYGWVVWLFSTVGFLFSIPGQTMGMAVFTDPFIEVLGLSRTQLSMAYLFGTVGSSLFLTRAGRWYDRYGGRVMIPIAAAALGLMVLYLSGVDLLANMLGGVTWLTFLLIMFGFFGVRF
;
A
#
# COMPACT_ATOMS: atom_id res chain seq x y z
N MET A 1 -1.06 29.01 -2.25
CA MET A 1 -2.39 28.48 -2.60
C MET A 1 -2.35 28.06 -4.06
N ILE A 2 -2.46 26.78 -4.35
CA ILE A 2 -2.55 26.29 -5.74
C ILE A 2 -3.97 26.56 -6.21
N SER A 3 -4.13 27.20 -7.38
CA SER A 3 -5.45 27.54 -7.91
C SER A 3 -6.32 26.28 -8.08
N THR A 4 -7.59 26.38 -7.76
CA THR A 4 -8.57 25.29 -7.87
C THR A 4 -8.76 24.76 -9.30
N THR A 5 -8.24 25.49 -10.28
CA THR A 5 -8.33 25.20 -11.73
C THR A 5 -7.09 24.49 -12.29
N TRP A 6 -6.03 24.30 -11.52
CA TRP A 6 -4.83 23.59 -11.96
C TRP A 6 -4.90 22.10 -11.58
N PRO A 7 -4.53 21.13 -12.45
CA PRO A 7 -3.99 21.25 -13.81
C PRO A 7 -5.05 21.33 -14.93
N PHE A 8 -6.33 21.10 -14.64
CA PHE A 8 -7.40 21.09 -15.65
C PHE A 8 -8.55 22.01 -15.25
N ASP A 9 -8.98 22.87 -16.17
CA ASP A 9 -10.18 23.68 -16.01
C ASP A 9 -11.41 22.86 -16.43
N PRO A 10 -12.34 22.52 -15.50
CA PRO A 10 -13.52 21.71 -15.80
C PRO A 10 -14.44 22.35 -16.87
N ARG A 11 -14.37 23.67 -17.04
CA ARG A 11 -15.21 24.42 -17.99
C ARG A 11 -14.76 24.32 -19.44
N ARG A 12 -13.50 23.89 -19.67
CA ARG A 12 -12.91 23.76 -21.01
C ARG A 12 -12.82 22.30 -21.50
N SER A 13 -13.27 21.35 -20.70
CA SER A 13 -13.25 19.94 -21.07
C SER A 13 -14.32 19.65 -22.12
N PRO A 14 -13.98 19.10 -23.30
CA PRO A 14 -14.94 18.69 -24.33
C PRO A 14 -15.77 17.47 -23.89
N VAL A 15 -15.37 16.80 -22.80
CA VAL A 15 -16.01 15.61 -22.24
C VAL A 15 -16.54 15.97 -20.86
N TYR A 16 -17.68 15.38 -20.48
CA TYR A 16 -18.24 15.54 -19.13
C TYR A 16 -17.21 15.16 -18.07
N TYR A 17 -16.84 16.10 -17.22
CA TYR A 17 -15.75 15.97 -16.25
C TYR A 17 -15.92 14.74 -15.32
N GLY A 18 -17.16 14.32 -15.08
CA GLY A 18 -17.47 13.11 -14.32
C GLY A 18 -16.85 11.83 -14.90
N TRP A 19 -16.75 11.71 -16.22
CA TRP A 19 -16.11 10.57 -16.88
C TRP A 19 -14.61 10.53 -16.62
N VAL A 20 -13.97 11.71 -16.61
CA VAL A 20 -12.54 11.83 -16.30
C VAL A 20 -12.28 11.39 -14.86
N VAL A 21 -13.08 11.89 -13.91
CA VAL A 21 -12.99 11.49 -12.50
C VAL A 21 -13.21 10.00 -12.33
N TRP A 22 -14.25 9.45 -12.98
CA TRP A 22 -14.56 8.02 -12.93
C TRP A 22 -13.41 7.17 -13.44
N LEU A 23 -12.83 7.52 -14.60
CA LEU A 23 -11.72 6.78 -15.20
C LEU A 23 -10.49 6.81 -14.29
N PHE A 24 -10.08 7.99 -13.82
CA PHE A 24 -8.91 8.10 -12.93
C PHE A 24 -9.13 7.39 -11.59
N SER A 25 -10.34 7.42 -11.04
CA SER A 25 -10.67 6.69 -9.82
C SER A 25 -10.61 5.17 -10.04
N THR A 26 -11.10 4.68 -11.18
CA THR A 26 -11.03 3.26 -11.54
C THR A 26 -9.58 2.81 -11.71
N VAL A 27 -8.77 3.58 -12.43
CA VAL A 27 -7.35 3.30 -12.60
C VAL A 27 -6.64 3.30 -11.24
N GLY A 28 -6.89 4.32 -10.40
CA GLY A 28 -6.33 4.38 -9.06
C GLY A 28 -6.72 3.17 -8.20
N PHE A 29 -7.97 2.72 -8.29
CA PHE A 29 -8.44 1.53 -7.60
C PHE A 29 -7.70 0.26 -8.07
N LEU A 30 -7.50 0.10 -9.39
CA LEU A 30 -6.76 -1.03 -9.96
C LEU A 30 -5.29 -1.04 -9.48
N PHE A 31 -4.63 0.10 -9.47
CA PHE A 31 -3.26 0.20 -8.96
C PHE A 31 -3.14 0.00 -7.44
N SER A 32 -4.23 0.10 -6.70
CA SER A 32 -4.29 -0.16 -5.26
C SER A 32 -4.40 -1.67 -4.91
N ILE A 33 -4.63 -2.54 -5.90
CA ILE A 33 -4.80 -4.00 -5.69
C ILE A 33 -3.66 -4.64 -4.88
N PRO A 34 -2.37 -4.32 -5.08
CA PRO A 34 -1.29 -4.89 -4.27
C PRO A 34 -1.43 -4.67 -2.77
N GLY A 35 -2.04 -3.56 -2.36
CA GLY A 35 -2.33 -3.25 -0.95
C GLY A 35 -3.60 -3.90 -0.39
N GLN A 36 -4.40 -4.53 -1.24
CA GLN A 36 -5.66 -5.15 -0.84
C GLN A 36 -5.49 -6.61 -0.44
N THR A 37 -6.44 -7.12 0.34
CA THR A 37 -6.45 -8.51 0.81
C THR A 37 -6.39 -9.53 -0.33
N MET A 38 -7.06 -9.26 -1.44
CA MET A 38 -7.05 -10.14 -2.61
C MET A 38 -5.67 -10.21 -3.29
N GLY A 39 -4.98 -9.07 -3.40
CA GLY A 39 -3.61 -9.04 -3.92
C GLY A 39 -2.65 -9.85 -3.06
N MET A 40 -2.75 -9.69 -1.73
CA MET A 40 -1.92 -10.44 -0.79
C MET A 40 -2.18 -11.95 -0.78
N ALA A 41 -3.41 -12.38 -1.04
CA ALA A 41 -3.74 -13.81 -1.10
C ALA A 41 -2.95 -14.56 -2.17
N VAL A 42 -2.68 -13.94 -3.31
CA VAL A 42 -1.89 -14.53 -4.41
C VAL A 42 -0.43 -14.78 -4.01
N PHE A 43 0.12 -13.93 -3.14
CA PHE A 43 1.51 -14.03 -2.70
C PHE A 43 1.70 -14.91 -1.45
N THR A 44 0.61 -15.41 -0.86
CA THR A 44 0.67 -16.21 0.38
C THR A 44 1.51 -17.47 0.21
N ASP A 45 1.26 -18.26 -0.83
CA ASP A 45 1.96 -19.52 -1.04
C ASP A 45 3.44 -19.30 -1.41
N PRO A 46 3.82 -18.40 -2.32
CA PRO A 46 5.23 -18.05 -2.54
C PRO A 46 5.97 -17.58 -1.29
N PHE A 47 5.34 -16.79 -0.43
CA PHE A 47 5.98 -16.36 0.81
C PHE A 47 6.22 -17.50 1.79
N ILE A 48 5.31 -18.47 1.86
CA ILE A 48 5.48 -19.67 2.70
C ILE A 48 6.66 -20.51 2.22
N GLU A 49 6.77 -20.72 0.91
CA GLU A 49 7.85 -21.54 0.32
C GLU A 49 9.23 -20.89 0.45
N VAL A 50 9.31 -19.60 0.10
CA VAL A 50 10.61 -18.88 0.06
C VAL A 50 11.14 -18.58 1.46
N LEU A 51 10.26 -18.24 2.39
CA LEU A 51 10.64 -17.78 3.73
C LEU A 51 10.56 -18.85 4.80
N GLY A 52 10.08 -20.07 4.46
CA GLY A 52 9.96 -21.18 5.40
C GLY A 52 9.02 -20.92 6.58
N LEU A 53 8.08 -19.96 6.42
CA LEU A 53 7.12 -19.62 7.46
C LEU A 53 5.91 -20.54 7.40
N SER A 54 5.34 -20.83 8.57
CA SER A 54 4.05 -21.51 8.61
C SER A 54 2.91 -20.57 8.17
N ARG A 55 1.84 -21.15 7.64
CA ARG A 55 0.63 -20.39 7.25
C ARG A 55 0.06 -19.57 8.42
N THR A 56 0.14 -20.10 9.63
CA THR A 56 -0.28 -19.42 10.86
C THR A 56 0.58 -18.20 11.17
N GLN A 57 1.89 -18.30 11.02
CA GLN A 57 2.82 -17.18 11.24
C GLN A 57 2.59 -16.07 10.23
N LEU A 58 2.39 -16.41 8.96
CA LEU A 58 2.08 -15.41 7.91
C LEU A 58 0.74 -14.71 8.20
N SER A 59 -0.29 -15.44 8.59
CA SER A 59 -1.59 -14.88 8.97
C SER A 59 -1.51 -13.97 10.19
N MET A 60 -0.71 -14.33 11.18
CA MET A 60 -0.44 -13.50 12.37
C MET A 60 0.29 -12.20 11.98
N ALA A 61 1.31 -12.29 11.13
CA ALA A 61 2.03 -11.11 10.63
C ALA A 61 1.08 -10.15 9.89
N TYR A 62 0.19 -10.69 9.06
CA TYR A 62 -0.83 -9.93 8.36
C TYR A 62 -1.84 -9.29 9.32
N LEU A 63 -2.30 -10.02 10.34
CA LEU A 63 -3.19 -9.50 11.37
C LEU A 63 -2.56 -8.31 12.10
N PHE A 64 -1.34 -8.47 12.62
CA PHE A 64 -0.64 -7.41 13.34
C PHE A 64 -0.32 -6.20 12.44
N GLY A 65 0.06 -6.44 11.19
CA GLY A 65 0.24 -5.38 10.19
C GLY A 65 -1.04 -4.58 9.95
N THR A 66 -2.18 -5.27 9.82
CA THR A 66 -3.50 -4.64 9.62
C THR A 66 -3.96 -3.85 10.85
N VAL A 67 -3.85 -4.42 12.04
CA VAL A 67 -4.20 -3.75 13.31
C VAL A 67 -3.31 -2.52 13.52
N GLY A 68 -2.01 -2.66 13.30
CA GLY A 68 -1.07 -1.55 13.38
C GLY A 68 -1.43 -0.41 12.42
N SER A 69 -1.70 -0.72 11.15
CA SER A 69 -2.07 0.30 10.15
C SER A 69 -3.38 1.00 10.49
N SER A 70 -4.36 0.29 11.07
CA SER A 70 -5.65 0.89 11.44
C SER A 70 -5.50 2.01 12.48
N LEU A 71 -4.53 1.91 13.39
CA LEU A 71 -4.24 2.96 14.37
C LEU A 71 -3.71 4.24 13.71
N PHE A 72 -2.99 4.12 12.60
CA PHE A 72 -2.47 5.26 11.86
C PHE A 72 -3.49 5.86 10.88
N LEU A 73 -4.51 5.12 10.48
CA LEU A 73 -5.52 5.57 9.52
C LEU A 73 -6.19 6.89 9.96
N THR A 74 -6.48 7.04 11.25
CA THR A 74 -7.06 8.27 11.81
C THR A 74 -6.11 9.47 11.69
N ARG A 75 -4.79 9.25 11.79
CA ARG A 75 -3.80 10.31 11.58
C ARG A 75 -3.64 10.63 10.11
N ALA A 76 -3.61 9.63 9.26
CA ALA A 76 -3.57 9.79 7.81
C ALA A 76 -4.78 10.58 7.29
N GLY A 77 -5.99 10.31 7.81
CA GLY A 77 -7.19 11.08 7.50
C GLY A 77 -7.06 12.56 7.85
N ARG A 78 -6.54 12.87 9.04
CA ARG A 78 -6.28 14.28 9.45
C ARG A 78 -5.23 14.97 8.57
N TRP A 79 -4.21 14.25 8.11
CA TRP A 79 -3.24 14.79 7.16
C TRP A 79 -3.86 15.01 5.79
N TYR A 80 -4.71 14.08 5.33
CA TYR A 80 -5.46 14.24 4.10
C TYR A 80 -6.35 15.51 4.11
N ASP A 81 -7.06 15.75 5.21
CA ASP A 81 -7.90 16.94 5.40
C ASP A 81 -7.07 18.23 5.42
N ARG A 82 -5.85 18.18 5.97
CA ARG A 82 -4.96 19.35 6.08
C ARG A 82 -4.21 19.68 4.80
N TYR A 83 -3.68 18.66 4.12
CA TYR A 83 -2.82 18.86 2.94
C TYR A 83 -3.58 18.69 1.62
N GLY A 84 -4.76 18.11 1.65
CA GLY A 84 -5.59 17.84 0.49
C GLY A 84 -5.13 16.63 -0.33
N GLY A 85 -6.07 16.08 -1.09
CA GLY A 85 -5.84 14.87 -1.89
C GLY A 85 -4.73 15.01 -2.94
N ARG A 86 -4.52 16.21 -3.47
CA ARG A 86 -3.50 16.46 -4.51
C ARG A 86 -2.07 16.19 -4.06
N VAL A 87 -1.79 16.36 -2.77
CA VAL A 87 -0.48 16.10 -2.17
C VAL A 87 -0.44 14.69 -1.59
N MET A 88 -1.50 14.28 -0.91
CA MET A 88 -1.53 13.00 -0.20
C MET A 88 -1.61 11.79 -1.13
N ILE A 89 -2.32 11.89 -2.27
CA ILE A 89 -2.44 10.77 -3.22
C ILE A 89 -1.09 10.37 -3.83
N PRO A 90 -0.26 11.30 -4.38
CA PRO A 90 1.07 10.95 -4.87
C PRO A 90 1.99 10.38 -3.77
N ILE A 91 1.91 10.92 -2.55
CA ILE A 91 2.71 10.42 -1.42
C ILE A 91 2.30 9.00 -1.07
N ALA A 92 1.00 8.73 -0.95
CA ALA A 92 0.49 7.39 -0.67
C ALA A 92 0.86 6.40 -1.79
N ALA A 93 0.75 6.79 -3.06
CA ALA A 93 1.13 5.96 -4.19
C ALA A 93 2.64 5.65 -4.19
N ALA A 94 3.48 6.64 -3.90
CA ALA A 94 4.93 6.43 -3.78
C ALA A 94 5.28 5.52 -2.59
N ALA A 95 4.63 5.71 -1.45
CA ALA A 95 4.81 4.86 -0.27
C ALA A 95 4.38 3.40 -0.56
N LEU A 96 3.25 3.19 -1.21
CA LEU A 96 2.79 1.87 -1.64
C LEU A 96 3.81 1.22 -2.58
N GLY A 97 4.29 1.95 -3.60
CA GLY A 97 5.30 1.45 -4.53
C GLY A 97 6.60 1.03 -3.83
N LEU A 98 7.09 1.84 -2.88
CA LEU A 98 8.26 1.52 -2.08
C LEU A 98 8.06 0.27 -1.22
N MET A 99 6.87 0.09 -0.61
CA MET A 99 6.57 -1.09 0.19
C MET A 99 6.43 -2.35 -0.66
N VAL A 100 5.89 -2.26 -1.86
CA VAL A 100 5.86 -3.40 -2.80
C VAL A 100 7.27 -3.79 -3.23
N LEU A 101 8.15 -2.82 -3.52
CA LEU A 101 9.56 -3.09 -3.79
C LEU A 101 10.28 -3.70 -2.59
N TYR A 102 10.01 -3.22 -1.39
CA TYR A 102 10.53 -3.80 -0.16
C TYR A 102 10.10 -5.27 0.01
N LEU A 103 8.81 -5.58 -0.18
CA LEU A 103 8.32 -6.95 -0.12
C LEU A 103 8.89 -7.85 -1.21
N SER A 104 9.19 -7.29 -2.39
CA SER A 104 9.84 -8.02 -3.47
C SER A 104 11.28 -8.44 -3.15
N GLY A 105 11.97 -7.71 -2.28
CA GLY A 105 13.35 -8.02 -1.85
C GLY A 105 13.45 -8.59 -0.42
N VAL A 106 12.33 -8.95 0.20
CA VAL A 106 12.34 -9.41 1.59
C VAL A 106 13.06 -10.75 1.79
N ASP A 107 13.06 -11.60 0.77
CA ASP A 107 13.81 -12.85 0.74
C ASP A 107 15.32 -12.63 0.81
N LEU A 108 15.82 -11.65 0.08
CA LEU A 108 17.22 -11.24 0.10
C LEU A 108 17.63 -10.70 1.48
N LEU A 109 16.77 -9.87 2.07
CA LEU A 109 16.97 -9.33 3.42
C LEU A 109 16.93 -10.43 4.48
N ALA A 110 16.00 -11.38 4.37
CA ALA A 110 15.90 -12.52 5.28
C ALA A 110 17.15 -13.40 5.21
N ASN A 111 17.69 -13.64 4.01
CA ASN A 111 18.92 -14.42 3.82
C ASN A 111 20.15 -13.68 4.37
N MET A 112 20.25 -12.36 4.18
CA MET A 112 21.33 -11.55 4.75
C MET A 112 21.33 -11.53 6.28
N LEU A 113 20.15 -11.64 6.90
CA LEU A 113 19.98 -11.69 8.36
C LEU A 113 20.13 -13.10 8.95
N GLY A 114 20.63 -14.06 8.16
CA GLY A 114 20.94 -15.43 8.62
C GLY A 114 19.72 -16.34 8.74
N GLY A 115 18.61 -16.04 8.08
CA GLY A 115 17.41 -16.91 8.06
C GLY A 115 16.70 -17.08 9.40
N VAL A 116 16.91 -16.14 10.36
CA VAL A 116 16.26 -16.22 11.68
C VAL A 116 14.76 -15.97 11.53
N THR A 117 13.96 -17.00 11.76
CA THR A 117 12.49 -17.01 11.57
C THR A 117 11.79 -15.82 12.25
N TRP A 118 12.23 -15.41 13.42
CA TRP A 118 11.69 -14.27 14.16
C TRP A 118 11.91 -12.93 13.43
N LEU A 119 13.11 -12.70 12.90
CA LEU A 119 13.42 -11.49 12.13
C LEU A 119 12.64 -11.46 10.81
N THR A 120 12.54 -12.59 10.13
CA THR A 120 11.73 -12.73 8.91
C THR A 120 10.26 -12.41 9.18
N PHE A 121 9.72 -12.89 10.29
CA PHE A 121 8.36 -12.57 10.73
C PHE A 121 8.17 -11.05 10.93
N LEU A 122 9.10 -10.38 11.60
CA LEU A 122 9.04 -8.92 11.81
C LEU A 122 9.14 -8.14 10.50
N LEU A 123 10.01 -8.57 9.57
CA LEU A 123 10.16 -7.93 8.27
C LEU A 123 8.86 -8.01 7.46
N ILE A 124 8.21 -9.17 7.41
CA ILE A 124 6.94 -9.36 6.72
C ILE A 124 5.82 -8.56 7.40
N MET A 125 5.77 -8.59 8.73
CA MET A 125 4.80 -7.80 9.50
C MET A 125 4.93 -6.30 9.19
N PHE A 126 6.16 -5.78 9.10
CA PHE A 126 6.42 -4.39 8.73
C PHE A 126 6.02 -4.11 7.28
N GLY A 127 6.30 -5.02 6.35
CA GLY A 127 5.87 -4.92 4.96
C GLY A 127 4.35 -4.84 4.84
N PHE A 128 3.63 -5.72 5.52
CA PHE A 128 2.16 -5.70 5.53
C PHE A 128 1.58 -4.44 6.20
N PHE A 129 2.22 -3.94 7.25
CA PHE A 129 1.87 -2.67 7.85
C PHE A 129 2.00 -1.52 6.82
N GLY A 130 3.11 -1.45 6.10
CA GLY A 130 3.36 -0.39 5.13
C GLY A 130 2.46 -0.43 3.89
N VAL A 131 2.12 -1.61 3.41
CA VAL A 131 1.21 -1.79 2.27
C VAL A 131 -0.23 -1.41 2.62
N ARG A 132 -0.62 -1.55 3.89
CA ARG A 132 -1.96 -1.23 4.40
C ARG A 132 -2.10 0.22 4.88
N PHE A 133 -1.00 0.93 5.07
CA PHE A 133 -0.98 2.33 5.46
C PHE A 133 -1.27 3.26 4.30
#